data_0d6abd9113fe2665a973d83a2bb95214
#
_entry.id   0d6abd9113fe2665a973d83a2bb95214
#
_cell.length_a   1.000
_cell.length_b   1.000
_cell.length_c   1.000
_cell.angle_alpha   90.00
_cell.angle_beta   90.00
_cell.angle_gamma   90.00
#
_symmetry.space_group_name_H-M   'P 1'
#
loop_
_entity.id
_entity.type
_entity.pdbx_description
1 polymer ?
#
loop_
_entity_poly.entity_id
_entity_poly.type
_entity_poly.pdbx_seq_one_letter_code
_entity_poly.pdbx_strand_id
1 'polypeptide(L)'
;DGVLDASGVLVQYTYSEAGTYTVSLTATGPAGTDVLTRTNYVTVNPTPPAALFTGDPTSGKKDLRVEFSNSSLRFNTSLWDFGDGNTSTEENPVHTYTTAGTYDVTLSVVGDGGTDTNVLSGYITVDDVQTPAIVLDPKYIETTSGSSVPIDVKVLGVTGMAAAQVTLFYDNSLMTYDSVTAGDFLKGDTDPLLVVTSNPGINRLIFYTSSLSSDLPSNDGDGVIATVNFTLNGSTDTSVDFGSDTSNNIMLDVDGGNITVNDVVGASILINE
;
A
#
# COMPACT_ATOMS: atom_id res chain seq x y z
N ASP A 1 28.29 -7.01 -41.30
CA ASP A 1 27.10 -7.26 -42.12
C ASP A 1 27.40 -7.29 -43.60
N GLY A 2 28.62 -6.88 -44.02
CA GLY A 2 29.06 -6.87 -45.45
C GLY A 2 28.62 -5.63 -46.22
N VAL A 3 28.11 -4.61 -45.57
CA VAL A 3 27.73 -3.32 -46.11
C VAL A 3 28.90 -2.32 -45.94
N LEU A 4 29.07 -1.38 -46.88
CA LEU A 4 30.03 -0.32 -46.74
C LEU A 4 29.47 0.78 -45.82
N ASP A 5 29.97 0.83 -44.58
CA ASP A 5 29.49 1.81 -43.58
C ASP A 5 30.07 3.21 -43.79
N ALA A 6 31.31 3.30 -44.25
CA ALA A 6 31.96 4.57 -44.48
C ALA A 6 33.15 4.46 -45.47
N SER A 7 33.55 5.57 -46.10
CA SER A 7 34.68 5.63 -47.01
C SER A 7 35.50 6.91 -46.80
N GLY A 8 36.83 6.84 -47.00
CA GLY A 8 37.76 7.97 -46.87
C GLY A 8 39.11 7.59 -46.32
N VAL A 9 40.01 8.57 -46.19
CA VAL A 9 41.36 8.37 -45.61
C VAL A 9 41.29 8.27 -44.07
N LEU A 10 40.32 8.95 -43.46
CA LEU A 10 39.99 8.89 -42.05
C LEU A 10 38.48 8.70 -41.91
N VAL A 11 38.05 7.71 -41.17
CA VAL A 11 36.64 7.33 -41.02
C VAL A 11 36.30 7.27 -39.53
N GLN A 12 35.16 7.83 -39.16
CA GLN A 12 34.54 7.68 -37.86
C GLN A 12 33.24 6.87 -38.01
N TYR A 13 33.04 5.90 -37.15
CA TYR A 13 31.84 5.08 -37.11
C TYR A 13 31.36 4.90 -35.66
N THR A 14 30.05 5.01 -35.41
CA THR A 14 29.45 4.86 -34.10
C THR A 14 28.66 3.55 -34.06
N TYR A 15 29.06 2.66 -33.19
CA TYR A 15 28.31 1.44 -32.91
C TYR A 15 27.22 1.74 -31.87
N SER A 16 25.96 1.68 -32.25
CA SER A 16 24.80 1.98 -31.40
C SER A 16 24.32 0.80 -30.57
N GLU A 17 24.62 -0.42 -31.00
CA GLU A 17 24.19 -1.64 -30.36
C GLU A 17 25.35 -2.35 -29.63
N ALA A 18 25.03 -3.01 -28.51
CA ALA A 18 25.98 -3.86 -27.83
C ALA A 18 26.34 -5.07 -28.68
N GLY A 19 27.62 -5.43 -28.71
CA GLY A 19 28.05 -6.56 -29.50
C GLY A 19 29.54 -6.55 -29.76
N THR A 20 30.02 -7.60 -30.41
CA THR A 20 31.39 -7.71 -30.87
C THR A 20 31.42 -7.68 -32.38
N TYR A 21 32.16 -6.72 -32.93
CA TYR A 21 32.16 -6.38 -34.33
C TYR A 21 33.47 -6.71 -34.98
N THR A 22 33.39 -7.31 -36.15
CA THR A 22 34.50 -7.51 -37.08
C THR A 22 34.61 -6.31 -38.00
N VAL A 23 35.78 -5.75 -38.14
CA VAL A 23 36.01 -4.60 -38.99
C VAL A 23 36.89 -4.99 -40.21
N SER A 24 36.42 -4.64 -41.39
CA SER A 24 37.18 -4.89 -42.62
C SER A 24 37.50 -3.57 -43.33
N LEU A 25 38.72 -3.40 -43.73
CA LEU A 25 39.21 -2.30 -44.57
C LEU A 25 39.51 -2.84 -45.97
N THR A 26 38.88 -2.25 -46.96
CA THR A 26 39.18 -2.50 -48.39
C THR A 26 39.95 -1.32 -48.96
N ALA A 27 41.12 -1.52 -49.44
CA ALA A 27 41.95 -0.51 -50.11
C ALA A 27 42.02 -0.84 -51.61
N THR A 28 41.67 0.15 -52.47
CA THR A 28 41.67 -0.01 -53.91
C THR A 28 42.65 1.00 -54.54
N GLY A 29 43.56 0.51 -55.36
CA GLY A 29 44.56 1.31 -56.09
C GLY A 29 44.73 0.84 -57.54
N PRO A 30 45.60 1.48 -58.32
CA PRO A 30 45.80 1.13 -59.74
C PRO A 30 46.28 -0.31 -59.99
N ALA A 31 46.88 -0.94 -58.99
CA ALA A 31 47.40 -2.32 -59.07
C ALA A 31 46.39 -3.36 -58.60
N GLY A 32 45.18 -2.96 -58.13
CA GLY A 32 44.18 -3.89 -57.62
C GLY A 32 43.61 -3.48 -56.28
N THR A 33 42.91 -4.42 -55.60
CA THR A 33 42.27 -4.25 -54.33
C THR A 33 42.84 -5.19 -53.27
N ASP A 34 43.08 -4.69 -52.07
CA ASP A 34 43.50 -5.48 -50.87
C ASP A 34 42.47 -5.31 -49.76
N VAL A 35 42.27 -6.36 -48.95
CA VAL A 35 41.29 -6.38 -47.86
C VAL A 35 41.97 -6.84 -46.58
N LEU A 36 41.93 -6.02 -45.55
CA LEU A 36 42.32 -6.37 -44.19
C LEU A 36 41.09 -6.53 -43.30
N THR A 37 40.90 -7.72 -42.76
CA THR A 37 39.81 -8.01 -41.82
C THR A 37 40.38 -8.26 -40.41
N ARG A 38 39.80 -7.53 -39.43
CA ARG A 38 40.09 -7.76 -38.00
C ARG A 38 38.84 -8.31 -37.33
N THR A 39 38.86 -9.60 -37.00
CA THR A 39 37.75 -10.30 -36.34
C THR A 39 37.66 -9.88 -34.90
N ASN A 40 36.43 -9.66 -34.39
CA ASN A 40 36.13 -9.28 -33.00
C ASN A 40 36.92 -8.05 -32.54
N TYR A 41 37.10 -7.09 -33.42
CA TYR A 41 38.02 -5.95 -33.20
C TYR A 41 37.46 -4.87 -32.28
N VAL A 42 36.14 -4.64 -32.30
CA VAL A 42 35.45 -3.66 -31.44
C VAL A 42 34.42 -4.41 -30.60
N THR A 43 34.48 -4.21 -29.29
CA THR A 43 33.45 -4.71 -28.37
C THR A 43 32.70 -3.51 -27.75
N VAL A 44 31.39 -3.48 -27.91
CA VAL A 44 30.48 -2.53 -27.27
C VAL A 44 29.73 -3.28 -26.20
N ASN A 45 29.93 -2.90 -24.94
CA ASN A 45 29.25 -3.51 -23.82
C ASN A 45 27.82 -2.97 -23.69
N PRO A 46 26.86 -3.78 -23.22
CA PRO A 46 25.54 -3.31 -22.90
C PRO A 46 25.60 -2.19 -21.84
N THR A 47 24.69 -1.23 -21.95
CA THR A 47 24.53 -0.20 -20.91
C THR A 47 23.98 -0.83 -19.63
N PRO A 48 24.56 -0.53 -18.47
CA PRO A 48 24.06 -1.05 -17.21
C PRO A 48 22.59 -0.68 -16.94
N PRO A 49 21.86 -1.47 -16.16
CA PRO A 49 20.54 -1.09 -15.67
C PRO A 49 20.63 0.12 -14.75
N ALA A 50 19.47 0.71 -14.45
CA ALA A 50 19.33 1.75 -13.43
C ALA A 50 18.13 1.43 -12.56
N ALA A 51 18.35 1.19 -11.27
CA ALA A 51 17.33 0.86 -10.29
C ALA A 51 16.60 2.10 -9.81
N LEU A 52 15.28 2.17 -10.05
CA LEU A 52 14.43 3.28 -9.64
C LEU A 52 13.08 2.72 -9.19
N PHE A 53 12.55 3.25 -8.08
CA PHE A 53 11.24 2.84 -7.58
C PHE A 53 10.56 3.92 -6.74
N THR A 54 9.27 3.70 -6.51
CA THR A 54 8.44 4.44 -5.54
C THR A 54 7.59 3.45 -4.76
N GLY A 55 7.08 3.88 -3.61
CA GLY A 55 6.09 3.17 -2.80
C GLY A 55 5.04 4.15 -2.28
N ASP A 56 3.80 3.71 -2.16
CA ASP A 56 2.69 4.51 -1.64
C ASP A 56 1.72 3.63 -0.84
N PRO A 57 1.30 4.05 0.36
CA PRO A 57 1.81 5.16 1.17
C PRO A 57 3.19 4.88 1.78
N THR A 58 3.96 5.94 2.12
CA THR A 58 5.27 5.79 2.79
C THR A 58 5.19 5.86 4.31
N SER A 59 4.01 6.12 4.88
CA SER A 59 3.81 6.14 6.33
C SER A 59 2.38 5.79 6.72
N GLY A 60 2.20 5.25 7.92
CA GLY A 60 0.88 4.92 8.46
C GLY A 60 0.95 4.07 9.72
N LYS A 61 -0.22 3.63 10.21
CA LYS A 61 -0.31 2.72 11.35
C LYS A 61 0.01 1.28 10.92
N LYS A 62 0.45 0.44 11.88
CA LYS A 62 0.75 -0.97 11.66
C LYS A 62 -0.35 -1.68 10.85
N ASP A 63 0.00 -2.76 10.21
CA ASP A 63 -0.71 -3.36 9.09
C ASP A 63 -0.77 -2.37 7.90
N LEU A 64 0.34 -1.66 7.66
CA LEU A 64 0.47 -0.71 6.55
C LEU A 64 0.72 -1.47 5.25
N ARG A 65 -0.27 -1.46 4.37
CA ARG A 65 -0.17 -1.98 3.01
C ARG A 65 0.44 -0.91 2.10
N VAL A 66 1.54 -1.25 1.47
CA VAL A 66 2.29 -0.37 0.56
C VAL A 66 2.33 -0.99 -0.83
N GLU A 67 1.99 -0.24 -1.84
CA GLU A 67 2.14 -0.60 -3.24
C GLU A 67 3.44 -0.05 -3.78
N PHE A 68 4.30 -0.93 -4.28
CA PHE A 68 5.58 -0.53 -4.87
C PHE A 68 5.52 -0.54 -6.38
N SER A 69 6.09 0.50 -7.00
CA SER A 69 6.19 0.63 -8.45
C SER A 69 7.65 0.67 -8.87
N ASN A 70 8.05 -0.28 -9.72
CA ASN A 70 9.37 -0.36 -10.31
C ASN A 70 9.42 0.49 -11.59
N SER A 71 10.23 1.52 -11.61
CA SER A 71 10.50 2.37 -12.77
C SER A 71 11.94 2.24 -13.29
N SER A 72 12.61 1.12 -12.96
CA SER A 72 13.97 0.84 -13.38
C SER A 72 14.11 0.73 -14.89
N LEU A 73 15.32 0.98 -15.37
CA LEU A 73 15.63 0.96 -16.80
C LEU A 73 16.59 -0.18 -17.14
N ARG A 74 16.41 -0.81 -18.31
CA ARG A 74 17.33 -1.81 -18.90
C ARG A 74 17.58 -3.01 -18.00
N PHE A 75 16.55 -3.48 -17.28
CA PHE A 75 16.62 -4.65 -16.42
C PHE A 75 15.84 -5.84 -17.01
N ASN A 76 16.21 -7.04 -16.59
CA ASN A 76 15.54 -8.30 -16.94
C ASN A 76 14.88 -8.93 -15.72
N THR A 77 15.45 -8.73 -14.53
CA THR A 77 14.93 -9.24 -13.26
C THR A 77 15.10 -8.23 -12.13
N SER A 78 14.21 -8.32 -11.14
CA SER A 78 14.22 -7.48 -9.95
C SER A 78 14.14 -8.32 -8.68
N LEU A 79 14.73 -7.82 -7.61
CA LEU A 79 14.62 -8.34 -6.25
C LEU A 79 14.41 -7.18 -5.29
N TRP A 80 13.32 -7.23 -4.56
CA TRP A 80 12.97 -6.32 -3.48
C TRP A 80 13.38 -6.88 -2.13
N ASP A 81 13.88 -6.01 -1.26
CA ASP A 81 14.02 -6.23 0.18
C ASP A 81 13.29 -5.07 0.88
N PHE A 82 12.28 -5.41 1.68
CA PHE A 82 11.41 -4.43 2.33
C PHE A 82 11.96 -3.94 3.69
N GLY A 83 13.11 -4.49 4.13
CA GLY A 83 13.77 -4.09 5.36
C GLY A 83 13.19 -4.69 6.64
N ASP A 84 12.13 -5.48 6.54
CA ASP A 84 11.50 -6.22 7.64
C ASP A 84 11.83 -7.73 7.64
N GLY A 85 12.72 -8.14 6.74
CA GLY A 85 13.13 -9.53 6.50
C GLY A 85 12.35 -10.23 5.38
N ASN A 86 11.37 -9.58 4.79
CA ASN A 86 10.62 -10.08 3.64
C ASN A 86 11.20 -9.54 2.33
N THR A 87 11.05 -10.33 1.26
CA THR A 87 11.53 -10.02 -0.08
C THR A 87 10.49 -10.38 -1.14
N SER A 88 10.58 -9.77 -2.34
CA SER A 88 9.75 -10.14 -3.50
C SER A 88 10.54 -10.08 -4.80
N THR A 89 10.15 -10.91 -5.77
CA THR A 89 10.66 -10.87 -7.15
C THR A 89 9.61 -10.37 -8.15
N GLU A 90 8.45 -9.97 -7.68
CA GLU A 90 7.43 -9.33 -8.50
C GLU A 90 7.93 -7.97 -9.00
N GLU A 91 7.50 -7.58 -10.19
CA GLU A 91 7.91 -6.29 -10.76
C GLU A 91 7.36 -5.12 -9.93
N ASN A 92 6.08 -5.17 -9.60
CA ASN A 92 5.39 -4.16 -8.79
C ASN A 92 4.68 -4.85 -7.61
N PRO A 93 5.41 -5.15 -6.53
CA PRO A 93 4.84 -5.89 -5.41
C PRO A 93 3.97 -5.01 -4.52
N VAL A 94 3.06 -5.68 -3.83
CA VAL A 94 2.37 -5.13 -2.66
C VAL A 94 2.94 -5.80 -1.41
N HIS A 95 3.31 -4.99 -0.41
CA HIS A 95 3.82 -5.49 0.87
C HIS A 95 3.08 -4.87 2.05
N THR A 96 2.85 -5.67 3.11
CA THR A 96 2.18 -5.19 4.33
C THR A 96 3.14 -5.27 5.52
N TYR A 97 3.42 -4.12 6.10
CA TYR A 97 4.24 -4.00 7.31
C TYR A 97 3.35 -4.16 8.56
N THR A 98 3.50 -5.27 9.26
CA THR A 98 2.67 -5.62 10.43
C THR A 98 3.25 -5.15 11.77
N THR A 99 4.47 -4.67 11.79
CA THR A 99 5.18 -4.21 12.99
C THR A 99 5.54 -2.73 12.85
N ALA A 100 5.41 -1.98 13.95
CA ALA A 100 5.85 -0.59 13.99
C ALA A 100 7.37 -0.49 13.86
N GLY A 101 7.83 0.48 13.08
CA GLY A 101 9.25 0.68 12.81
C GLY A 101 9.50 1.61 11.65
N THR A 102 10.77 1.84 11.37
CA THR A 102 11.23 2.55 10.18
C THR A 102 12.05 1.59 9.34
N TYR A 103 11.73 1.46 8.07
CA TYR A 103 12.27 0.44 7.19
C TYR A 103 13.01 1.06 6.02
N ASP A 104 14.21 0.52 5.76
CA ASP A 104 14.94 0.78 4.53
C ASP A 104 14.40 -0.15 3.44
N VAL A 105 14.14 0.37 2.26
CA VAL A 105 13.69 -0.44 1.12
C VAL A 105 14.78 -0.47 0.07
N THR A 106 15.07 -1.68 -0.40
CA THR A 106 16.10 -1.92 -1.42
C THR A 106 15.48 -2.58 -2.65
N LEU A 107 15.79 -2.02 -3.83
CA LEU A 107 15.53 -2.66 -5.11
C LEU A 107 16.84 -2.95 -5.81
N SER A 108 17.10 -4.23 -6.08
CA SER A 108 18.23 -4.70 -6.91
C SER A 108 17.71 -5.18 -8.25
N VAL A 109 18.32 -4.72 -9.33
CA VAL A 109 17.95 -5.10 -10.69
C VAL A 109 19.14 -5.66 -11.44
N VAL A 110 18.90 -6.65 -12.31
CA VAL A 110 19.88 -7.28 -13.17
C VAL A 110 19.47 -7.11 -14.63
N GLY A 111 20.38 -6.67 -15.47
CA GLY A 111 20.20 -6.54 -16.92
C GLY A 111 21.44 -7.02 -17.67
N ASP A 112 21.41 -6.93 -18.99
CA ASP A 112 22.51 -7.40 -19.85
C ASP A 112 23.83 -6.65 -19.60
N GLY A 113 23.76 -5.42 -19.11
CA GLY A 113 24.91 -4.58 -18.77
C GLY A 113 25.44 -4.76 -17.34
N GLY A 114 24.86 -5.66 -16.55
CA GLY A 114 25.26 -5.89 -15.16
C GLY A 114 24.10 -5.73 -14.17
N THR A 115 24.42 -5.23 -12.98
CA THR A 115 23.48 -5.05 -11.87
C THR A 115 23.47 -3.60 -11.40
N ASP A 116 22.36 -3.15 -10.84
CA ASP A 116 22.27 -1.90 -10.09
C ASP A 116 21.37 -2.08 -8.87
N THR A 117 21.59 -1.29 -7.83
CA THR A 117 20.85 -1.37 -6.57
C THR A 117 20.54 0.02 -6.08
N ASN A 118 19.27 0.26 -5.75
CA ASN A 118 18.79 1.49 -5.12
C ASN A 118 18.31 1.18 -3.70
N VAL A 119 18.83 1.93 -2.73
CA VAL A 119 18.47 1.83 -1.31
C VAL A 119 17.90 3.15 -0.85
N LEU A 120 16.64 3.17 -0.40
CA LEU A 120 16.01 4.31 0.22
C LEU A 120 15.93 4.06 1.73
N SER A 121 16.83 4.72 2.48
CA SER A 121 16.89 4.54 3.93
C SER A 121 15.77 5.29 4.64
N GLY A 122 15.16 4.62 5.64
CA GLY A 122 14.04 5.16 6.41
C GLY A 122 12.82 5.46 5.55
N TYR A 123 12.66 4.75 4.43
CA TYR A 123 11.67 5.07 3.41
C TYR A 123 10.23 4.84 3.86
N ILE A 124 10.00 3.78 4.62
CA ILE A 124 8.67 3.45 5.16
C ILE A 124 8.69 3.65 6.67
N THR A 125 7.71 4.40 7.18
CA THR A 125 7.51 4.61 8.62
C THR A 125 6.17 4.03 9.04
N VAL A 126 6.19 3.11 10.01
CA VAL A 126 5.01 2.44 10.54
C VAL A 126 4.89 2.74 12.03
N ASP A 127 3.77 3.32 12.42
CA ASP A 127 3.48 3.66 13.81
C ASP A 127 2.56 2.61 14.47
N ASP A 128 2.71 2.41 15.78
CA ASP A 128 1.70 1.71 16.57
C ASP A 128 0.42 2.52 16.71
N VAL A 129 -0.70 1.80 16.91
CA VAL A 129 -1.96 2.41 17.33
C VAL A 129 -1.84 2.79 18.81
N GLN A 130 -2.06 4.06 19.12
CA GLN A 130 -2.00 4.57 20.48
C GLN A 130 -3.33 4.30 21.19
N THR A 131 -3.32 3.46 22.21
CA THR A 131 -4.52 3.12 23.01
C THR A 131 -4.77 4.12 24.15
N PRO A 132 -6.04 4.33 24.57
CA PRO A 132 -7.29 3.80 24.02
C PRO A 132 -7.58 4.28 22.61
N ALA A 133 -8.05 3.38 21.72
CA ALA A 133 -8.32 3.69 20.32
C ALA A 133 -9.65 3.12 19.84
N ILE A 134 -10.15 3.66 18.72
CA ILE A 134 -11.25 3.07 17.94
C ILE A 134 -10.71 2.74 16.55
N VAL A 135 -10.88 1.50 16.11
CA VAL A 135 -10.37 1.03 14.82
C VAL A 135 -11.46 0.31 14.03
N LEU A 136 -11.37 0.39 12.71
CA LEU A 136 -12.18 -0.44 11.81
C LEU A 136 -11.40 -1.70 11.43
N ASP A 137 -12.07 -2.84 11.46
CA ASP A 137 -11.50 -4.16 11.17
C ASP A 137 -12.43 -4.97 10.26
N PRO A 138 -11.94 -5.54 9.16
CA PRO A 138 -10.54 -5.48 8.71
C PRO A 138 -10.17 -4.09 8.17
N LYS A 139 -8.88 -3.73 8.32
CA LYS A 139 -8.33 -2.46 7.84
C LYS A 139 -8.32 -2.37 6.31
N TYR A 140 -8.14 -3.51 5.63
CA TYR A 140 -8.18 -3.64 4.16
C TYR A 140 -9.16 -4.73 3.77
N ILE A 141 -10.05 -4.40 2.83
CA ILE A 141 -11.07 -5.30 2.31
C ILE A 141 -10.93 -5.34 0.80
N GLU A 142 -10.55 -6.50 0.27
CA GLU A 142 -10.52 -6.75 -1.17
C GLU A 142 -11.84 -7.40 -1.58
N THR A 143 -12.56 -6.79 -2.52
CA THR A 143 -13.90 -7.24 -2.91
C THR A 143 -14.27 -6.76 -4.31
N THR A 144 -15.49 -7.06 -4.75
CA THR A 144 -16.03 -6.65 -6.05
C THR A 144 -17.25 -5.77 -5.88
N SER A 145 -17.60 -5.02 -6.92
CA SER A 145 -18.84 -4.23 -6.93
C SER A 145 -20.08 -5.09 -6.70
N GLY A 146 -21.04 -4.60 -5.95
CA GLY A 146 -22.26 -5.31 -5.53
C GLY A 146 -22.11 -6.18 -4.28
N SER A 147 -20.91 -6.28 -3.71
CA SER A 147 -20.66 -7.07 -2.51
C SER A 147 -21.16 -6.37 -1.24
N SER A 148 -21.59 -7.17 -0.27
CA SER A 148 -21.80 -6.72 1.11
C SER A 148 -20.45 -6.63 1.81
N VAL A 149 -20.20 -5.53 2.50
CA VAL A 149 -18.96 -5.20 3.19
C VAL A 149 -19.24 -4.99 4.69
N PRO A 150 -19.11 -6.03 5.52
CA PRO A 150 -19.17 -5.89 6.96
C PRO A 150 -17.86 -5.31 7.50
N ILE A 151 -17.96 -4.32 8.37
CA ILE A 151 -16.83 -3.67 9.03
C ILE A 151 -17.10 -3.64 10.53
N ASP A 152 -16.24 -4.28 11.31
CA ASP A 152 -16.30 -4.20 12.76
C ASP A 152 -15.69 -2.89 13.25
N VAL A 153 -16.40 -2.24 14.16
CA VAL A 153 -15.89 -1.11 14.93
C VAL A 153 -15.38 -1.66 16.25
N LYS A 154 -14.07 -1.64 16.42
CA LYS A 154 -13.38 -2.17 17.60
C LYS A 154 -12.84 -1.06 18.47
N VAL A 155 -12.85 -1.28 19.77
CA VAL A 155 -12.09 -0.51 20.73
C VAL A 155 -10.85 -1.28 21.14
N LEU A 156 -9.75 -0.57 21.40
CA LEU A 156 -8.47 -1.15 21.81
C LEU A 156 -7.98 -0.48 23.09
N GLY A 157 -7.52 -1.28 24.07
CA GLY A 157 -6.88 -0.84 25.30
C GLY A 157 -7.75 0.08 26.16
N VAL A 158 -9.06 -0.14 26.19
CA VAL A 158 -9.99 0.64 27.02
C VAL A 158 -10.05 0.07 28.44
N THR A 159 -10.46 0.89 29.40
CA THR A 159 -10.69 0.47 30.79
C THR A 159 -12.01 1.04 31.27
N GLY A 160 -12.87 0.18 31.85
CA GLY A 160 -14.15 0.58 32.43
C GLY A 160 -15.17 1.12 31.45
N MET A 161 -15.08 0.75 30.17
CA MET A 161 -15.94 1.32 29.13
C MET A 161 -17.40 0.85 29.29
N ALA A 162 -18.33 1.80 29.23
CA ALA A 162 -19.78 1.54 29.31
C ALA A 162 -20.55 2.01 28.08
N ALA A 163 -20.05 3.01 27.36
CA ALA A 163 -20.73 3.56 26.20
C ALA A 163 -19.78 4.15 25.17
N ALA A 164 -20.22 4.25 23.91
CA ALA A 164 -19.54 4.97 22.86
C ALA A 164 -20.51 5.73 21.95
N GLN A 165 -20.03 6.84 21.43
CA GLN A 165 -20.53 7.47 20.20
C GLN A 165 -19.44 7.33 19.14
N VAL A 166 -19.81 6.87 17.96
CA VAL A 166 -18.90 6.75 16.82
C VAL A 166 -19.48 7.47 15.62
N THR A 167 -18.64 8.24 14.96
CA THR A 167 -18.97 8.95 13.73
C THR A 167 -18.10 8.43 12.61
N LEU A 168 -18.73 7.86 11.59
CA LEU A 168 -18.06 7.34 10.39
C LEU A 168 -18.42 8.18 9.18
N PHE A 169 -17.45 8.32 8.28
CA PHE A 169 -17.61 8.96 6.98
C PHE A 169 -17.34 7.93 5.87
N TYR A 170 -18.15 7.99 4.81
CA TYR A 170 -18.05 7.08 3.66
C TYR A 170 -18.57 7.80 2.40
N ASP A 171 -18.14 7.38 1.23
CA ASP A 171 -18.64 7.93 -0.03
C ASP A 171 -19.96 7.24 -0.43
N ASN A 172 -21.08 7.96 -0.29
CA ASN A 172 -22.41 7.44 -0.62
C ASN A 172 -22.67 7.28 -2.13
N SER A 173 -21.79 7.78 -2.98
CA SER A 173 -21.84 7.52 -4.42
C SER A 173 -21.25 6.16 -4.78
N LEU A 174 -20.39 5.62 -3.92
CA LEU A 174 -19.67 4.34 -4.09
C LEU A 174 -20.21 3.24 -3.18
N MET A 175 -20.85 3.60 -2.05
CA MET A 175 -21.37 2.65 -1.06
C MET A 175 -22.73 3.07 -0.54
N THR A 176 -23.57 2.09 -0.23
CA THR A 176 -24.82 2.28 0.50
C THR A 176 -24.65 1.73 1.91
N TYR A 177 -25.00 2.53 2.92
CA TYR A 177 -25.16 2.05 4.28
C TYR A 177 -26.42 1.17 4.40
N ASP A 178 -26.27 -0.05 4.93
CA ASP A 178 -27.39 -1.00 5.07
C ASP A 178 -27.86 -1.11 6.52
N SER A 179 -26.93 -1.41 7.45
CA SER A 179 -27.26 -1.62 8.85
C SER A 179 -26.07 -1.45 9.79
N VAL A 180 -26.38 -1.25 11.08
CA VAL A 180 -25.45 -1.43 12.21
C VAL A 180 -26.05 -2.44 13.16
N THR A 181 -25.23 -3.36 13.64
CA THR A 181 -25.57 -4.29 14.72
C THR A 181 -24.63 -4.09 15.90
N ALA A 182 -25.14 -4.21 17.13
CA ALA A 182 -24.31 -4.10 18.32
C ALA A 182 -23.31 -5.27 18.39
N GLY A 183 -22.08 -4.96 18.78
CA GLY A 183 -21.07 -5.97 19.11
C GLY A 183 -21.20 -6.48 20.53
N ASP A 184 -20.44 -7.53 20.84
CA ASP A 184 -20.51 -8.22 22.14
C ASP A 184 -19.69 -7.53 23.25
N PHE A 185 -18.83 -6.56 22.92
CA PHE A 185 -17.95 -5.93 23.92
C PHE A 185 -18.70 -5.23 25.06
N LEU A 186 -19.83 -4.58 24.76
CA LEU A 186 -20.68 -3.91 25.75
C LEU A 186 -21.86 -4.78 26.22
N LYS A 187 -21.89 -6.04 25.80
CA LYS A 187 -22.93 -6.99 26.17
C LYS A 187 -22.72 -7.47 27.61
N GLY A 188 -23.77 -7.28 28.44
CA GLY A 188 -23.89 -7.91 29.74
C GLY A 188 -24.95 -9.00 29.70
N ASP A 189 -25.83 -8.99 30.70
CA ASP A 189 -26.99 -9.88 30.76
C ASP A 189 -28.03 -9.58 29.66
N THR A 190 -27.94 -8.38 29.07
CA THR A 190 -28.80 -7.91 27.99
C THR A 190 -27.95 -7.39 26.83
N ASP A 191 -28.54 -7.37 25.61
CA ASP A 191 -27.88 -6.77 24.46
C ASP A 191 -27.68 -5.27 24.67
N PRO A 192 -26.59 -4.67 24.16
CA PRO A 192 -26.35 -3.24 24.28
C PRO A 192 -27.46 -2.42 23.59
N LEU A 193 -27.74 -1.24 24.14
CA LEU A 193 -28.50 -0.25 23.39
C LEU A 193 -27.75 0.19 22.16
N LEU A 194 -28.43 0.24 21.03
CA LEU A 194 -27.88 0.77 19.79
C LEU A 194 -28.84 1.79 19.19
N VAL A 195 -28.36 3.02 19.01
CA VAL A 195 -29.11 4.09 18.33
C VAL A 195 -28.30 4.58 17.15
N VAL A 196 -28.92 4.57 15.98
CA VAL A 196 -28.22 4.90 14.71
C VAL A 196 -28.88 6.11 14.06
N THR A 197 -28.05 7.03 13.58
CA THR A 197 -28.46 8.16 12.73
C THR A 197 -27.59 8.20 11.48
N SER A 198 -28.20 7.91 10.34
CA SER A 198 -27.55 8.05 9.04
C SER A 198 -27.95 9.37 8.38
N ASN A 199 -26.96 10.09 7.83
CA ASN A 199 -27.20 11.27 7.01
C ASN A 199 -26.45 11.14 5.68
N PRO A 200 -27.06 10.47 4.69
CA PRO A 200 -26.42 10.26 3.39
C PRO A 200 -26.12 11.57 2.65
N GLY A 201 -26.87 12.65 2.93
CA GLY A 201 -26.60 13.97 2.30
C GLY A 201 -25.24 14.58 2.63
N ILE A 202 -24.56 14.09 3.68
CA ILE A 202 -23.23 14.53 4.09
C ILE A 202 -22.26 13.34 4.28
N ASN A 203 -22.57 12.17 3.70
CA ASN A 203 -21.72 10.98 3.74
C ASN A 203 -21.34 10.54 5.17
N ARG A 204 -22.29 10.67 6.13
CA ARG A 204 -22.02 10.47 7.55
C ARG A 204 -22.99 9.49 8.19
N LEU A 205 -22.43 8.58 8.98
CA LEU A 205 -23.13 7.68 9.88
C LEU A 205 -22.70 7.97 11.31
N ILE A 206 -23.67 8.13 12.21
CA ILE A 206 -23.41 8.24 13.65
C ILE A 206 -24.17 7.11 14.34
N PHE A 207 -23.52 6.41 15.24
CA PHE A 207 -24.21 5.50 16.13
C PHE A 207 -23.75 5.69 17.58
N TYR A 208 -24.63 5.35 18.48
CA TYR A 208 -24.41 5.33 19.92
C TYR A 208 -24.65 3.90 20.40
N THR A 209 -23.73 3.38 21.19
CA THR A 209 -23.92 2.06 21.83
C THR A 209 -23.59 2.18 23.31
N SER A 210 -24.36 1.50 24.15
CA SER A 210 -24.11 1.48 25.59
C SER A 210 -24.56 0.17 26.22
N SER A 211 -23.86 -0.25 27.28
CA SER A 211 -24.34 -1.33 28.13
C SER A 211 -25.63 -0.93 28.83
N LEU A 212 -26.59 -1.86 28.91
CA LEU A 212 -27.84 -1.74 29.67
C LEU A 212 -27.86 -2.65 30.91
N SER A 213 -26.77 -3.35 31.18
CA SER A 213 -26.70 -4.24 32.34
C SER A 213 -26.76 -3.46 33.64
N SER A 214 -27.54 -3.94 34.61
CA SER A 214 -27.60 -3.38 35.98
C SER A 214 -26.31 -3.62 36.77
N ASP A 215 -25.60 -4.69 36.43
CA ASP A 215 -24.26 -4.98 36.88
C ASP A 215 -23.32 -4.60 35.73
N LEU A 216 -23.05 -3.28 35.61
CA LEU A 216 -22.19 -2.76 34.53
C LEU A 216 -20.89 -3.56 34.53
N PRO A 217 -20.65 -4.44 33.53
CA PRO A 217 -19.35 -5.05 33.41
C PRO A 217 -18.38 -3.93 33.13
N SER A 218 -17.32 -3.84 33.90
CA SER A 218 -16.17 -3.01 33.53
C SER A 218 -15.56 -3.70 32.30
N ASN A 219 -15.90 -3.21 31.10
CA ASN A 219 -15.33 -3.76 29.89
C ASN A 219 -13.94 -3.17 29.69
N ASP A 220 -12.95 -4.02 29.93
CA ASP A 220 -11.54 -3.70 29.81
C ASP A 220 -10.94 -4.43 28.61
N GLY A 221 -9.96 -3.80 27.96
CA GLY A 221 -9.18 -4.40 26.89
C GLY A 221 -9.71 -4.04 25.49
N ASP A 222 -9.80 -5.05 24.64
CA ASP A 222 -10.13 -4.91 23.22
C ASP A 222 -11.44 -5.63 22.90
N GLY A 223 -12.25 -5.08 21.99
CA GLY A 223 -13.44 -5.78 21.55
C GLY A 223 -14.28 -5.03 20.52
N VAL A 224 -15.23 -5.75 19.92
CA VAL A 224 -16.17 -5.22 18.92
C VAL A 224 -17.33 -4.54 19.63
N ILE A 225 -17.55 -3.25 19.35
CA ILE A 225 -18.67 -2.46 19.87
C ILE A 225 -19.85 -2.40 18.89
N ALA A 226 -19.58 -2.55 17.59
CA ALA A 226 -20.59 -2.60 16.55
C ALA A 226 -20.03 -3.23 15.28
N THR A 227 -20.89 -3.81 14.44
CA THR A 227 -20.59 -4.16 13.04
C THR A 227 -21.46 -3.32 12.13
N VAL A 228 -20.83 -2.58 11.21
CA VAL A 228 -21.49 -1.77 10.20
C VAL A 228 -21.46 -2.50 8.86
N ASN A 229 -22.61 -2.61 8.22
CA ASN A 229 -22.73 -3.25 6.91
C ASN A 229 -22.97 -2.21 5.83
N PHE A 230 -22.21 -2.31 4.75
CA PHE A 230 -22.39 -1.53 3.54
C PHE A 230 -22.57 -2.46 2.34
N THR A 231 -23.26 -1.96 1.32
CA THR A 231 -23.24 -2.53 -0.03
C THR A 231 -22.41 -1.64 -0.93
N LEU A 232 -21.43 -2.22 -1.59
CA LEU A 232 -20.56 -1.52 -2.53
C LEU A 232 -21.26 -1.37 -3.89
N ASN A 233 -21.41 -0.13 -4.37
CA ASN A 233 -22.08 0.18 -5.65
C ASN A 233 -21.10 0.66 -6.72
N GLY A 234 -19.92 1.14 -6.29
CA GLY A 234 -18.88 1.66 -7.16
C GLY A 234 -17.95 0.58 -7.72
N SER A 235 -17.13 1.00 -8.68
CA SER A 235 -16.08 0.17 -9.30
C SER A 235 -14.68 0.73 -9.06
N THR A 236 -14.52 1.63 -8.10
CA THR A 236 -13.25 2.23 -7.69
C THR A 236 -13.05 2.07 -6.20
N ASP A 237 -11.80 2.03 -5.80
CA ASP A 237 -11.41 1.97 -4.39
C ASP A 237 -12.04 3.09 -3.57
N THR A 238 -12.38 2.78 -2.34
CA THR A 238 -13.03 3.71 -1.41
C THR A 238 -12.60 3.42 0.03
N SER A 239 -13.10 4.19 0.99
CA SER A 239 -12.79 3.99 2.40
C SER A 239 -13.99 4.30 3.29
N VAL A 240 -13.91 3.78 4.51
CA VAL A 240 -14.69 4.24 5.66
C VAL A 240 -13.71 4.78 6.68
N ASP A 241 -13.91 6.00 7.15
CA ASP A 241 -13.00 6.64 8.09
C ASP A 241 -13.74 7.45 9.17
N PHE A 242 -12.98 8.00 10.11
CA PHE A 242 -13.52 8.78 11.23
C PHE A 242 -13.52 10.30 10.96
N GLY A 243 -13.10 10.71 9.75
CA GLY A 243 -12.92 12.11 9.42
C GLY A 243 -11.74 12.77 10.14
N SER A 244 -11.51 14.04 9.84
CA SER A 244 -10.40 14.81 10.43
C SER A 244 -10.67 15.29 11.86
N ASP A 245 -11.94 15.33 12.30
CA ASP A 245 -12.34 15.74 13.65
C ASP A 245 -12.68 14.49 14.48
N THR A 246 -11.71 14.01 15.24
CA THR A 246 -11.85 12.84 16.11
C THR A 246 -12.65 13.11 17.37
N SER A 247 -12.93 14.39 17.73
CA SER A 247 -13.71 14.78 18.92
C SER A 247 -15.17 14.30 18.86
N ASN A 248 -15.63 13.89 17.68
CA ASN A 248 -16.97 13.29 17.48
C ASN A 248 -17.01 11.79 17.84
N ASN A 249 -15.88 11.18 18.20
CA ASN A 249 -15.79 9.81 18.66
C ASN A 249 -15.55 9.84 20.17
N ILE A 250 -16.56 9.43 20.94
CA ILE A 250 -16.57 9.54 22.38
C ILE A 250 -16.70 8.15 22.98
N MET A 251 -15.88 7.87 23.97
CA MET A 251 -16.03 6.70 24.86
C MET A 251 -16.29 7.17 26.28
N LEU A 252 -17.21 6.51 26.97
CA LEU A 252 -17.56 6.84 28.36
C LEU A 252 -17.32 5.62 29.23
N ASP A 253 -16.85 5.89 30.43
CA ASP A 253 -16.78 4.90 31.51
C ASP A 253 -18.11 4.72 32.21
N VAL A 254 -18.18 3.82 33.20
CA VAL A 254 -19.39 3.49 33.97
C VAL A 254 -19.91 4.67 34.81
N ASP A 255 -19.09 5.62 35.14
CA ASP A 255 -19.44 6.83 35.90
C ASP A 255 -19.82 7.99 34.96
N GLY A 256 -19.78 7.79 33.65
CA GLY A 256 -20.03 8.80 32.62
C GLY A 256 -18.84 9.74 32.37
N GLY A 257 -17.65 9.37 32.86
CA GLY A 257 -16.41 10.07 32.56
C GLY A 257 -15.92 9.77 31.15
N ASN A 258 -15.23 10.74 30.53
CA ASN A 258 -14.67 10.54 29.20
C ASN A 258 -13.42 9.67 29.24
N ILE A 259 -13.41 8.60 28.43
CA ILE A 259 -12.20 7.86 28.06
C ILE A 259 -11.59 8.55 26.84
N THR A 260 -10.35 9.03 26.96
CA THR A 260 -9.69 9.72 25.85
C THR A 260 -9.42 8.76 24.69
N VAL A 261 -9.89 9.10 23.48
CA VAL A 261 -9.54 8.39 22.26
C VAL A 261 -8.22 8.94 21.75
N ASN A 262 -7.15 8.13 21.80
CA ASN A 262 -5.81 8.57 21.39
C ASN A 262 -5.59 8.40 19.89
N ASP A 263 -6.18 7.34 19.29
CA ASP A 263 -6.09 7.06 17.86
C ASP A 263 -7.40 6.58 17.28
N VAL A 264 -7.59 6.85 16.00
CA VAL A 264 -8.63 6.25 15.16
C VAL A 264 -8.01 5.70 13.88
N VAL A 265 -8.43 4.50 13.46
CA VAL A 265 -7.92 3.87 12.23
C VAL A 265 -9.08 3.41 11.38
N GLY A 266 -9.22 4.01 10.21
CA GLY A 266 -10.24 3.69 9.22
C GLY A 266 -9.96 2.39 8.45
N ALA A 267 -10.85 2.04 7.52
CA ALA A 267 -10.74 0.88 6.64
C ALA A 267 -10.72 1.33 5.17
N SER A 268 -9.88 0.67 4.36
CA SER A 268 -9.81 0.83 2.91
C SER A 268 -10.48 -0.35 2.22
N ILE A 269 -11.27 -0.08 1.19
CA ILE A 269 -11.99 -1.06 0.39
C ILE A 269 -11.41 -1.02 -1.01
N LEU A 270 -10.76 -2.11 -1.41
CA LEU A 270 -10.05 -2.26 -2.67
C LEU A 270 -10.92 -3.09 -3.62
N ILE A 271 -11.14 -2.58 -4.83
CA ILE A 271 -11.98 -3.21 -5.82
C ILE A 271 -11.14 -4.08 -6.75
N ASN A 272 -11.37 -5.38 -6.71
CA ASN A 272 -10.81 -6.29 -7.68
C ASN A 272 -11.73 -6.33 -8.92
N GLU A 273 -11.16 -6.04 -10.11
CA GLU A 273 -11.86 -6.13 -11.41
C GLU A 273 -12.14 -7.59 -11.79
#